data_2cd226cd62af478dd04c326a10d41945
#
_entry.id   2cd226cd62af478dd04c326a10d41945
#
_cell.length_a   1.000
_cell.length_b   1.000
_cell.length_c   1.000
_cell.angle_alpha   90.00
_cell.angle_beta   90.00
_cell.angle_gamma   90.00
#
_symmetry.space_group_name_H-M   'P 1'
#
loop_
_entity.id
_entity.type
_entity.pdbx_description
1 polymer ?
#
loop_
_entity_poly.entity_id
_entity_poly.type
_entity_poly.pdbx_seq_one_letter_code
_entity_poly.pdbx_strand_id
1 'polypeptide(L)'
;FSCVLDTGGYVGLVWYTFTLERLDGKKSQQLGPYQLTVYDGGEEVPAWFGEGMTYQIFPDRFRRTRIPDPAGMVGGRWVHTAWQEEPEYRPDWNGEIRNRDFFGGDLRGVMEKLDYLRSLGVTTLYFCPVFEAAENHRYGTAESILCWAVRSTFPLSARRPTAWECG
;
A
#
# COMPACT_ATOMS: atom_id res chain seq x y z
N PHE A 1 -16.16 16.73 -32.99
CA PHE A 1 -16.06 17.99 -32.27
C PHE A 1 -14.89 17.90 -31.30
N SER A 2 -14.09 18.98 -31.20
CA SER A 2 -13.00 19.10 -30.24
C SER A 2 -13.03 20.53 -29.69
N CYS A 3 -12.64 20.65 -28.41
CA CYS A 3 -12.42 21.97 -27.80
C CYS A 3 -11.11 21.93 -26.99
N VAL A 4 -10.54 23.10 -26.81
CA VAL A 4 -9.35 23.29 -25.97
C VAL A 4 -9.81 23.99 -24.70
N LEU A 5 -9.48 23.42 -23.55
CA LEU A 5 -9.69 24.04 -22.25
C LEU A 5 -8.36 24.67 -21.83
N ASP A 6 -8.33 26.01 -21.79
CA ASP A 6 -7.18 26.73 -21.22
C ASP A 6 -7.38 26.84 -19.70
N THR A 7 -6.45 26.28 -18.95
CA THR A 7 -6.48 26.30 -17.49
C THR A 7 -5.88 27.58 -16.88
N GLY A 8 -5.30 28.46 -17.70
CA GLY A 8 -4.81 29.78 -17.29
C GLY A 8 -3.80 29.77 -16.14
N GLY A 9 -3.03 28.67 -15.98
CA GLY A 9 -2.11 28.49 -14.86
C GLY A 9 -2.79 28.10 -13.54
N TYR A 10 -4.09 27.78 -13.54
CA TYR A 10 -4.77 27.23 -12.39
C TYR A 10 -4.22 25.84 -12.04
N VAL A 11 -3.94 25.60 -10.77
CA VAL A 11 -3.53 24.28 -10.23
C VAL A 11 -4.64 23.78 -9.29
N GLY A 12 -5.13 22.57 -9.53
CA GLY A 12 -6.20 21.97 -8.73
C GLY A 12 -7.16 21.12 -9.55
N LEU A 13 -8.38 20.93 -9.04
CA LEU A 13 -9.40 20.13 -9.69
C LEU A 13 -10.35 21.02 -10.49
N VAL A 14 -10.46 20.77 -11.78
CA VAL A 14 -11.43 21.41 -12.68
C VAL A 14 -12.53 20.40 -12.98
N TRP A 15 -13.76 20.81 -12.74
CA TRP A 15 -14.94 20.03 -13.09
C TRP A 15 -15.61 20.65 -14.30
N TYR A 16 -15.94 19.83 -15.29
CA TYR A 16 -16.56 20.32 -16.51
C TYR A 16 -17.72 19.41 -16.95
N THR A 17 -18.62 19.99 -17.72
CA THR A 17 -19.78 19.29 -18.31
C THR A 17 -19.87 19.61 -19.79
N PHE A 18 -20.46 18.71 -20.54
CA PHE A 18 -20.86 18.97 -21.92
C PHE A 18 -22.36 19.16 -21.99
N THR A 19 -22.81 20.17 -22.70
CA THR A 19 -24.22 20.32 -23.05
C THR A 19 -24.38 20.08 -24.54
N LEU A 20 -25.18 19.09 -24.89
CA LEU A 20 -25.54 18.79 -26.26
C LEU A 20 -26.90 19.44 -26.55
N GLU A 21 -26.92 20.35 -27.50
CA GLU A 21 -28.16 20.99 -27.95
C GLU A 21 -28.51 20.51 -29.35
N ARG A 22 -29.76 20.19 -29.56
CA ARG A 22 -30.26 19.96 -30.91
C ARG A 22 -30.37 21.29 -31.68
N LEU A 23 -30.12 21.24 -32.97
CA LEU A 23 -30.21 22.40 -33.84
C LEU A 23 -31.62 23.03 -33.87
N ASP A 24 -32.64 22.23 -33.51
CA ASP A 24 -34.03 22.70 -33.40
C ASP A 24 -34.40 23.30 -32.03
N GLY A 25 -33.44 23.36 -31.09
CA GLY A 25 -33.60 23.93 -29.76
C GLY A 25 -34.52 23.14 -28.81
N LYS A 26 -35.04 21.98 -29.21
CA LYS A 26 -36.09 21.29 -28.46
C LYS A 26 -35.61 20.32 -27.37
N LYS A 27 -34.34 19.92 -27.37
CA LYS A 27 -33.78 19.01 -26.35
C LYS A 27 -32.32 19.38 -26.12
N SER A 28 -31.94 19.55 -24.87
CA SER A 28 -30.57 19.58 -24.41
C SER A 28 -30.28 18.33 -23.55
N GLN A 29 -29.08 17.80 -23.64
CA GLN A 29 -28.59 16.73 -22.78
C GLN A 29 -27.27 17.16 -22.16
N GLN A 30 -27.18 17.09 -20.85
CA GLN A 30 -25.94 17.38 -20.11
C GLN A 30 -25.23 16.07 -19.81
N LEU A 31 -23.93 16.03 -20.07
CA LEU A 31 -23.01 14.91 -19.78
C LEU A 31 -21.97 15.39 -18.79
N GLY A 32 -21.64 14.58 -17.80
CA GLY A 32 -20.74 14.89 -16.71
C GLY A 32 -21.48 14.99 -15.36
N PRO A 33 -20.83 15.59 -14.32
CA PRO A 33 -19.53 16.28 -14.41
C PRO A 33 -18.36 15.33 -14.63
N TYR A 34 -17.36 15.79 -15.36
CA TYR A 34 -16.06 15.12 -15.52
C TYR A 34 -14.99 15.90 -14.76
N GLN A 35 -14.00 15.19 -14.25
CA GLN A 35 -12.88 15.78 -13.51
C GLN A 35 -11.64 15.86 -14.39
N LEU A 36 -10.97 17.01 -14.36
CA LEU A 36 -9.63 17.20 -14.86
C LEU A 36 -8.75 17.67 -13.71
N THR A 37 -7.66 16.97 -13.46
CA THR A 37 -6.65 17.39 -12.50
C THR A 37 -5.59 18.20 -13.23
N VAL A 38 -5.38 19.42 -12.80
CA VAL A 38 -4.30 20.31 -13.26
C VAL A 38 -3.27 20.36 -12.14
N TYR A 39 -2.04 19.96 -12.44
CA TYR A 39 -0.96 19.93 -11.46
C TYR A 39 0.20 20.82 -11.90
N ASP A 40 0.97 21.27 -10.91
CA ASP A 40 2.21 21.99 -11.19
C ASP A 40 3.24 21.00 -11.72
N GLY A 41 3.68 21.18 -12.95
CA GLY A 41 4.68 20.34 -13.60
C GLY A 41 6.12 20.59 -13.12
N GLY A 42 6.30 21.46 -12.11
CA GLY A 42 7.62 21.76 -11.54
C GLY A 42 8.19 20.65 -10.64
N GLU A 43 7.34 19.72 -10.16
CA GLU A 43 7.81 18.57 -9.40
C GLU A 43 8.36 17.49 -10.34
N GLU A 44 9.65 17.22 -10.23
CA GLU A 44 10.28 16.13 -10.98
C GLU A 44 10.17 14.81 -10.24
N VAL A 45 9.54 13.82 -10.84
CA VAL A 45 9.61 12.44 -10.36
C VAL A 45 11.00 11.89 -10.66
N PRO A 46 11.74 11.35 -9.66
CA PRO A 46 13.06 10.79 -9.89
C PRO A 46 13.04 9.73 -11.00
N ALA A 47 13.94 9.85 -11.99
CA ALA A 47 14.00 8.94 -13.14
C ALA A 47 14.14 7.47 -12.73
N TRP A 48 14.90 7.18 -11.66
CA TRP A 48 15.09 5.82 -11.14
C TRP A 48 13.77 5.12 -10.77
N PHE A 49 12.74 5.89 -10.36
CA PHE A 49 11.44 5.30 -10.01
C PHE A 49 10.64 4.86 -11.24
N GLY A 50 10.71 5.65 -12.33
CA GLY A 50 10.00 5.36 -13.59
C GLY A 50 10.72 4.33 -14.47
N GLU A 51 12.04 4.21 -14.35
CA GLU A 51 12.87 3.34 -15.20
C GLU A 51 13.10 1.94 -14.61
N GLY A 52 12.71 1.73 -13.36
CA GLY A 52 12.95 0.48 -12.64
C GLY A 52 11.73 -0.42 -12.53
N MET A 53 11.96 -1.58 -11.90
CA MET A 53 10.90 -2.50 -11.51
C MET A 53 10.64 -2.37 -10.02
N THR A 54 9.44 -1.95 -9.65
CA THR A 54 8.99 -1.92 -8.26
C THR A 54 8.30 -3.24 -7.92
N TYR A 55 8.77 -3.90 -6.87
CA TYR A 55 8.16 -5.12 -6.35
C TYR A 55 7.46 -4.84 -5.00
N GLN A 56 6.15 -5.05 -4.96
CA GLN A 56 5.39 -4.90 -3.73
C GLN A 56 5.53 -6.15 -2.87
N ILE A 57 5.89 -5.96 -1.60
CA ILE A 57 6.00 -7.04 -0.62
C ILE A 57 4.88 -6.92 0.40
N PHE A 58 4.13 -8.01 0.54
CA PHE A 58 3.23 -8.26 1.66
C PHE A 58 4.02 -9.07 2.71
N PRO A 59 4.57 -8.44 3.77
CA PRO A 59 5.59 -9.09 4.61
C PRO A 59 5.13 -10.41 5.21
N ASP A 60 3.91 -10.47 5.73
CA ASP A 60 3.37 -11.67 6.36
C ASP A 60 3.37 -12.90 5.45
N ARG A 61 3.21 -12.69 4.14
CA ARG A 61 3.05 -13.75 3.13
C ARG A 61 4.29 -13.97 2.27
N PHE A 62 5.39 -13.28 2.52
CA PHE A 62 6.55 -13.34 1.63
C PHE A 62 7.56 -14.43 2.02
N ARG A 63 8.12 -14.35 3.22
CA ARG A 63 9.09 -15.32 3.76
C ARG A 63 9.21 -15.14 5.26
N ARG A 64 9.10 -16.22 6.03
CA ARG A 64 9.41 -16.24 7.46
C ARG A 64 10.73 -16.92 7.74
N THR A 65 11.48 -16.44 8.70
CA THR A 65 12.68 -17.08 9.22
C THR A 65 12.43 -17.93 10.47
N ARG A 66 11.34 -17.61 11.18
CA ARG A 66 10.91 -18.35 12.38
C ARG A 66 9.39 -18.25 12.54
N ILE A 67 8.80 -19.20 13.25
CA ILE A 67 7.40 -19.08 13.67
C ILE A 67 7.33 -18.00 14.75
N PRO A 68 6.51 -16.95 14.60
CA PRO A 68 6.38 -15.93 15.61
C PRO A 68 5.68 -16.48 16.85
N ASP A 69 6.08 -16.00 18.03
CA ASP A 69 5.33 -16.24 19.25
C ASP A 69 4.04 -15.41 19.21
N PRO A 70 2.85 -16.02 19.29
CA PRO A 70 1.59 -15.29 19.32
C PRO A 70 1.39 -14.51 20.63
N ALA A 71 2.14 -14.81 21.70
CA ALA A 71 2.09 -14.06 22.93
C ALA A 71 2.49 -12.59 22.71
N GLY A 72 1.66 -11.66 23.12
CA GLY A 72 1.86 -10.23 22.95
C GLY A 72 1.45 -9.68 21.57
N MET A 73 0.88 -10.48 20.70
CA MET A 73 0.21 -9.98 19.51
C MET A 73 -1.13 -9.32 19.85
N VAL A 74 -1.48 -8.21 19.19
CA VAL A 74 -2.72 -7.47 19.46
C VAL A 74 -3.94 -8.25 18.94
N GLY A 75 -4.98 -8.40 19.76
CA GLY A 75 -6.35 -8.86 19.40
C GLY A 75 -6.42 -10.18 18.65
N GLY A 76 -7.04 -11.19 19.16
CA GLY A 76 -7.57 -12.40 18.52
C GLY A 76 -6.89 -12.99 17.28
N ARG A 77 -5.60 -12.77 17.12
CA ARG A 77 -4.78 -13.26 15.99
C ARG A 77 -4.31 -14.68 16.25
N TRP A 78 -4.09 -15.41 15.18
CA TRP A 78 -3.50 -16.74 15.23
C TRP A 78 -2.44 -16.90 14.13
N VAL A 79 -1.49 -17.78 14.36
CA VAL A 79 -0.33 -17.98 13.49
C VAL A 79 -0.38 -19.38 12.90
N HIS A 80 -0.26 -19.47 11.58
CA HIS A 80 -0.11 -20.74 10.89
C HIS A 80 1.19 -21.43 11.29
N THR A 81 1.11 -22.71 11.66
CA THR A 81 2.28 -23.50 12.06
C THR A 81 3.08 -23.96 10.86
N ALA A 82 2.42 -24.29 9.76
CA ALA A 82 3.06 -24.66 8.49
C ALA A 82 2.85 -23.55 7.44
N TRP A 83 3.89 -23.30 6.64
CA TRP A 83 3.86 -22.31 5.56
C TRP A 83 2.90 -22.67 4.43
N GLN A 84 2.58 -23.95 4.27
CA GLN A 84 1.73 -24.50 3.21
C GLN A 84 0.26 -24.60 3.60
N GLU A 85 -0.11 -24.17 4.81
CA GLU A 85 -1.51 -24.12 5.22
C GLU A 85 -2.30 -23.17 4.34
N GLU A 86 -3.60 -23.42 4.23
CA GLU A 86 -4.51 -22.55 3.46
C GLU A 86 -4.82 -21.29 4.25
N PRO A 87 -4.74 -20.10 3.62
CA PRO A 87 -5.12 -18.85 4.28
C PRO A 87 -6.60 -18.82 4.64
N GLU A 88 -6.94 -18.12 5.72
CA GLU A 88 -8.33 -17.86 6.08
C GLU A 88 -8.95 -16.83 5.12
N TYR A 89 -9.77 -17.29 4.20
CA TYR A 89 -10.45 -16.47 3.20
C TYR A 89 -11.98 -16.58 3.28
N ARG A 90 -12.49 -17.40 4.22
CA ARG A 90 -13.92 -17.58 4.37
C ARG A 90 -14.50 -16.49 5.26
N PRO A 91 -15.63 -15.90 4.86
CA PRO A 91 -16.32 -14.95 5.70
C PRO A 91 -16.83 -15.62 6.98
N ASP A 92 -16.81 -14.87 8.06
CA ASP A 92 -17.41 -15.27 9.32
C ASP A 92 -18.96 -15.23 9.24
N TRP A 93 -19.62 -15.49 10.35
CA TRP A 93 -21.08 -15.48 10.43
C TRP A 93 -21.72 -14.11 10.12
N ASN A 94 -20.95 -13.00 10.16
CA ASN A 94 -21.37 -11.66 9.74
C ASN A 94 -21.09 -11.39 8.26
N GLY A 95 -20.46 -12.32 7.54
CA GLY A 95 -20.01 -12.11 6.17
C GLY A 95 -18.68 -11.36 6.04
N GLU A 96 -17.92 -11.18 7.14
CA GLU A 96 -16.66 -10.44 7.16
C GLU A 96 -15.44 -11.37 7.10
N ILE A 97 -14.47 -11.03 6.26
CA ILE A 97 -13.14 -11.65 6.25
C ILE A 97 -12.22 -10.79 7.13
N ARG A 98 -11.85 -11.33 8.29
CA ARG A 98 -11.15 -10.55 9.34
C ARG A 98 -9.65 -10.41 9.14
N ASN A 99 -9.05 -11.19 8.26
CA ASN A 99 -7.61 -11.14 7.96
C ASN A 99 -6.72 -11.25 9.23
N ARG A 100 -7.09 -12.12 10.16
CA ARG A 100 -6.41 -12.30 11.45
C ARG A 100 -5.47 -13.50 11.51
N ASP A 101 -5.38 -14.24 10.41
CA ASP A 101 -4.46 -15.34 10.23
C ASP A 101 -3.10 -14.83 9.75
N PHE A 102 -2.04 -15.20 10.44
CA PHE A 102 -0.68 -14.77 10.14
C PHE A 102 0.18 -15.96 9.76
N PHE A 103 0.95 -15.84 8.68
CA PHE A 103 2.00 -16.81 8.31
C PHE A 103 3.35 -16.43 8.92
N GLY A 104 3.46 -15.18 9.33
CA GLY A 104 4.60 -14.74 10.09
C GLY A 104 5.83 -14.38 9.26
N GLY A 105 5.66 -14.02 8.01
CA GLY A 105 6.74 -13.46 7.21
C GLY A 105 7.36 -12.23 7.87
N ASP A 106 8.67 -12.09 7.74
CA ASP A 106 9.45 -11.08 8.46
C ASP A 106 10.48 -10.38 7.56
N LEU A 107 11.02 -9.24 8.01
CA LEU A 107 12.01 -8.48 7.25
C LEU A 107 13.32 -9.25 7.05
N ARG A 108 13.68 -10.14 7.96
CA ARG A 108 14.85 -11.02 7.77
C ARG A 108 14.61 -11.98 6.61
N GLY A 109 13.41 -12.53 6.48
CA GLY A 109 13.00 -13.34 5.33
C GLY A 109 13.08 -12.54 4.02
N VAL A 110 12.72 -11.25 4.04
CA VAL A 110 12.94 -10.39 2.87
C VAL A 110 14.42 -10.26 2.56
N MET A 111 15.26 -9.99 3.59
CA MET A 111 16.72 -9.91 3.42
C MET A 111 17.31 -11.18 2.79
N GLU A 112 16.86 -12.36 3.22
CA GLU A 112 17.30 -13.65 2.63
C GLU A 112 16.92 -13.79 1.15
N LYS A 113 15.95 -13.00 0.67
CA LYS A 113 15.43 -13.03 -0.70
C LYS A 113 15.88 -11.88 -1.58
N LEU A 114 16.74 -10.98 -1.10
CA LEU A 114 17.19 -9.83 -1.89
C LEU A 114 17.92 -10.24 -3.17
N ASP A 115 18.77 -11.24 -3.13
CA ASP A 115 19.47 -11.74 -4.34
C ASP A 115 18.50 -12.33 -5.36
N TYR A 116 17.47 -13.02 -4.89
CA TYR A 116 16.39 -13.50 -5.76
C TYR A 116 15.64 -12.34 -6.41
N LEU A 117 15.22 -11.34 -5.63
CA LEU A 117 14.54 -10.15 -6.15
C LEU A 117 15.42 -9.40 -7.17
N ARG A 118 16.70 -9.24 -6.85
CA ARG A 118 17.67 -8.64 -7.77
C ARG A 118 17.80 -9.43 -9.08
N SER A 119 17.79 -10.75 -9.01
CA SER A 119 17.87 -11.61 -10.21
C SER A 119 16.64 -11.48 -11.12
N LEU A 120 15.49 -11.03 -10.58
CA LEU A 120 14.29 -10.69 -11.32
C LEU A 120 14.35 -9.29 -11.97
N GLY A 121 15.40 -8.49 -11.69
CA GLY A 121 15.51 -7.11 -12.17
C GLY A 121 14.81 -6.09 -11.28
N VAL A 122 14.42 -6.47 -10.06
CA VAL A 122 13.79 -5.53 -9.11
C VAL A 122 14.80 -4.48 -8.66
N THR A 123 14.43 -3.22 -8.78
CA THR A 123 15.22 -2.05 -8.38
C THR A 123 14.66 -1.34 -7.16
N THR A 124 13.37 -1.49 -6.91
CA THR A 124 12.67 -0.79 -5.82
C THR A 124 11.76 -1.76 -5.07
N LEU A 125 11.78 -1.70 -3.75
CA LEU A 125 10.87 -2.46 -2.90
C LEU A 125 9.81 -1.54 -2.32
N TYR A 126 8.54 -1.89 -2.50
CA TYR A 126 7.41 -1.26 -1.86
C TYR A 126 6.84 -2.19 -0.80
N PHE A 127 6.83 -1.79 0.45
CA PHE A 127 6.28 -2.61 1.53
C PHE A 127 4.84 -2.25 1.85
N CYS A 128 3.98 -3.28 1.99
CA CYS A 128 2.78 -3.11 2.80
C CYS A 128 3.19 -2.75 4.23
N PRO A 129 2.30 -2.12 5.02
CA PRO A 129 2.67 -1.63 6.36
C PRO A 129 3.36 -2.67 7.22
N VAL A 130 4.36 -2.23 8.01
CA VAL A 130 5.18 -3.07 8.90
C VAL A 130 4.91 -2.81 10.39
N PHE A 131 3.97 -1.93 10.69
CA PHE A 131 3.59 -1.58 12.05
C PHE A 131 2.67 -2.62 12.68
N GLU A 132 2.48 -2.53 13.99
CA GLU A 132 1.60 -3.43 14.72
C GLU A 132 0.12 -3.16 14.35
N ALA A 133 -0.60 -4.21 13.99
CA ALA A 133 -2.00 -4.16 13.59
C ALA A 133 -2.71 -5.45 13.92
N ALA A 134 -4.03 -5.43 14.03
CA ALA A 134 -4.84 -6.61 14.27
C ALA A 134 -4.96 -7.51 13.02
N GLU A 135 -4.85 -6.92 11.84
CA GLU A 135 -4.97 -7.60 10.56
C GLU A 135 -3.59 -7.93 9.97
N ASN A 136 -3.52 -9.01 9.19
CA ASN A 136 -2.29 -9.47 8.55
C ASN A 136 -1.72 -8.48 7.52
N HIS A 137 -2.58 -7.68 6.86
CA HIS A 137 -2.18 -6.63 5.92
C HIS A 137 -1.67 -5.35 6.59
N ARG A 138 -1.92 -5.16 7.89
CA ARG A 138 -1.40 -4.09 8.77
C ARG A 138 -1.80 -2.66 8.39
N TYR A 139 -2.79 -2.47 7.52
CA TYR A 139 -3.30 -1.12 7.22
C TYR A 139 -4.09 -0.51 8.37
N GLY A 140 -4.71 -1.33 9.24
CA GLY A 140 -5.32 -0.89 10.49
C GLY A 140 -4.30 -0.78 11.62
N THR A 141 -3.29 0.07 11.48
CA THR A 141 -2.22 0.27 12.46
C THR A 141 -2.79 0.64 13.83
N ALA A 142 -2.57 -0.20 14.82
CA ALA A 142 -3.05 0.02 16.20
C ALA A 142 -2.11 0.93 17.00
N GLU A 143 -0.80 0.81 16.78
CA GLU A 143 0.24 1.60 17.44
C GLU A 143 1.39 1.88 16.47
N SER A 144 2.10 3.00 16.68
CA SER A 144 3.32 3.34 15.95
C SER A 144 4.53 2.46 16.33
N ILE A 145 4.27 1.34 16.99
CA ILE A 145 5.29 0.37 17.38
C ILE A 145 5.55 -0.56 16.20
N LEU A 146 6.81 -0.68 15.81
CA LEU A 146 7.24 -1.64 14.80
C LEU A 146 6.77 -3.04 15.19
N CYS A 147 6.13 -3.74 14.27
CA CYS A 147 5.65 -5.09 14.51
C CYS A 147 6.82 -6.05 14.83
N TRP A 148 6.49 -7.19 15.40
CA TRP A 148 7.48 -8.24 15.72
C TRP A 148 8.39 -8.61 14.54
N ALA A 149 7.92 -8.50 13.31
CA ALA A 149 8.70 -8.74 12.10
C ALA A 149 9.90 -7.80 11.97
N VAL A 150 9.74 -6.55 12.44
CA VAL A 150 10.79 -5.55 12.46
C VAL A 150 11.61 -5.65 13.75
N ARG A 151 10.96 -5.88 14.89
CA ARG A 151 11.65 -6.04 16.19
C ARG A 151 12.64 -7.19 16.19
N SER A 152 12.36 -8.26 15.46
CA SER A 152 13.27 -9.41 15.35
C SER A 152 14.52 -9.12 14.52
N THR A 153 14.48 -8.11 13.68
CA THR A 153 15.58 -7.73 12.78
C THR A 153 16.50 -6.71 13.42
N PHE A 154 15.95 -5.81 14.25
CA PHE A 154 16.71 -4.77 14.95
C PHE A 154 16.71 -5.07 16.45
N PRO A 155 17.87 -5.37 17.07
CA PRO A 155 17.96 -5.55 18.51
C PRO A 155 17.57 -4.26 19.23
N LEU A 156 16.81 -4.40 20.33
CA LEU A 156 16.29 -3.30 21.17
C LEU A 156 17.36 -2.37 21.77
N SER A 157 18.66 -2.68 21.59
CA SER A 157 19.79 -1.83 21.99
C SER A 157 20.06 -0.68 21.02
N ALA A 158 19.45 -0.63 19.86
CA ALA A 158 19.48 0.55 19.01
C ALA A 158 18.73 1.67 19.74
N ARG A 159 19.46 2.63 20.29
CA ARG A 159 18.95 3.84 20.93
C ARG A 159 17.82 4.41 20.06
N ARG A 160 16.72 4.81 20.69
CA ARG A 160 15.65 5.55 20.03
C ARG A 160 16.28 6.61 19.13
N PRO A 161 16.04 6.62 17.81
CA PRO A 161 16.44 7.77 17.02
C PRO A 161 15.66 8.95 17.59
N THR A 162 16.37 9.94 18.09
CA THR A 162 15.79 11.23 18.40
C THR A 162 15.25 11.78 17.07
N ALA A 163 13.94 11.97 17.03
CA ALA A 163 13.19 12.70 16.00
C ALA A 163 13.72 12.53 14.55
N TRP A 164 12.94 11.90 13.72
CA TRP A 164 13.03 12.09 12.28
C TRP A 164 12.48 13.50 12.01
N GLU A 165 13.37 14.45 11.83
CA GLU A 165 13.01 15.70 11.18
C GLU A 165 12.76 15.37 9.71
N CYS A 166 11.50 15.41 9.30
CA CYS A 166 11.15 15.50 7.88
C CYS A 166 11.58 16.87 7.40
N GLY A 167 12.65 16.93 6.57
CA GLY A 167 12.95 18.08 5.75
C GLY A 167 12.14 18.05 4.47
#